data_690fc77b28ffd34d4486d5b31bb9e7db
#
_entry.id   690fc77b28ffd34d4486d5b31bb9e7db
#
_cell.length_a   1.000
_cell.length_b   1.000
_cell.length_c   1.000
_cell.angle_alpha   90.00
_cell.angle_beta   90.00
_cell.angle_gamma   90.00
#
_symmetry.space_group_name_H-M   'P 1'
#
loop_
_entity.id
_entity.type
_entity.pdbx_description
1 polymer ?
#
loop_
_entity_poly.entity_id
_entity_poly.type
_entity_poly.pdbx_seq_one_letter_code
_entity_poly.pdbx_strand_id
1 'polypeptide(L)'
;LDDSSVVSRRAESLTLSAMGRFSASLAHEIRNPLAAINYAVQLLEEGTGFNESDRRLLQIIRQQCQRTNGIVESVLGLARRERATPENVDLAAFVRRFVLEYKQGQTLETDSIEPIINDTSVLAQVDSKHLYQVLTVLVHNALKYGRIGQQPARVRLRVAQHERSAVIDVMDRGPGIPESVAAQLFRPFFTTSEHGTGLGLYIARELCRANQARLDYIPVPAGGSCFRLVLPGPHTLLPT
;
A
#
# COMPACT_ATOMS: atom_id res chain seq x y z
N LEU A 1 11.84 -19.75 -24.22
CA LEU A 1 11.58 -18.46 -23.55
C LEU A 1 10.52 -17.74 -24.36
N ASP A 2 9.34 -17.63 -23.78
CA ASP A 2 8.09 -17.28 -24.44
C ASP A 2 8.06 -15.77 -24.80
N ASP A 3 8.20 -15.49 -26.08
CA ASP A 3 8.24 -14.13 -26.66
C ASP A 3 6.94 -13.35 -26.40
N SER A 4 5.82 -14.07 -26.19
CA SER A 4 4.51 -13.51 -25.87
C SER A 4 4.48 -12.80 -24.49
N SER A 5 5.22 -13.31 -23.53
CA SER A 5 5.31 -12.73 -22.17
C SER A 5 6.12 -11.42 -22.13
N VAL A 6 7.08 -11.28 -23.04
CA VAL A 6 7.91 -10.06 -23.18
C VAL A 6 7.13 -8.97 -23.92
N VAL A 7 6.38 -9.34 -24.95
CA VAL A 7 5.53 -8.42 -25.72
C VAL A 7 4.37 -7.91 -24.87
N SER A 8 3.72 -8.77 -24.09
CA SER A 8 2.67 -8.36 -23.16
C SER A 8 3.16 -7.39 -22.09
N ARG A 9 4.32 -7.65 -21.49
CA ARG A 9 4.94 -6.73 -20.52
C ARG A 9 5.35 -5.39 -21.11
N ARG A 10 5.82 -5.38 -22.36
CA ARG A 10 6.13 -4.13 -23.09
C ARG A 10 4.88 -3.34 -23.43
N ALA A 11 3.81 -3.99 -23.88
CA ALA A 11 2.54 -3.34 -24.16
C ALA A 11 1.92 -2.75 -22.88
N GLU A 12 1.92 -3.49 -21.76
CA GLU A 12 1.49 -2.98 -20.44
C GLU A 12 2.35 -1.79 -20.00
N SER A 13 3.67 -1.87 -20.15
CA SER A 13 4.59 -0.79 -19.80
C SER A 13 4.40 0.47 -20.65
N LEU A 14 4.11 0.33 -21.94
CA LEU A 14 3.84 1.44 -22.85
C LEU A 14 2.48 2.10 -22.58
N THR A 15 1.45 1.30 -22.30
CA THR A 15 0.12 1.79 -21.93
C THR A 15 0.18 2.56 -20.60
N LEU A 16 0.88 2.03 -19.60
CA LEU A 16 1.09 2.69 -18.31
C LEU A 16 1.95 3.96 -18.44
N SER A 17 2.95 3.96 -19.33
CA SER A 17 3.80 5.14 -19.59
C SER A 17 3.08 6.25 -20.35
N ALA A 18 2.19 5.89 -21.29
CA ALA A 18 1.31 6.85 -21.97
C ALA A 18 0.26 7.43 -21.00
N MET A 19 -0.35 6.60 -20.15
CA MET A 19 -1.21 7.07 -19.06
C MET A 19 -0.49 8.05 -18.13
N GLY A 20 0.82 7.87 -17.91
CA GLY A 20 1.60 8.68 -16.97
C GLY A 20 1.64 10.17 -17.28
N ARG A 21 1.73 10.54 -18.52
CA ARG A 21 1.83 11.95 -18.95
C ARG A 21 0.48 12.67 -18.94
N PHE A 22 -0.61 11.97 -19.17
CA PHE A 22 -1.97 12.52 -19.12
C PHE A 22 -2.56 12.50 -17.71
N SER A 23 -2.03 11.65 -16.82
CA SER A 23 -2.62 11.36 -15.52
C SER A 23 -2.56 12.52 -14.52
N ALA A 24 -1.52 13.36 -14.55
CA ALA A 24 -1.39 14.45 -13.57
C ALA A 24 -2.47 15.53 -13.78
N SER A 25 -2.77 15.92 -15.03
CA SER A 25 -3.82 16.87 -15.37
C SER A 25 -5.20 16.26 -15.11
N LEU A 26 -5.45 15.05 -15.62
CA LEU A 26 -6.69 14.30 -15.40
C LEU A 26 -7.00 14.06 -13.92
N ALA A 27 -5.98 13.79 -13.12
CA ALA A 27 -6.20 13.58 -11.70
C ALA A 27 -6.62 14.85 -10.95
N HIS A 28 -6.07 16.00 -11.30
CA HIS A 28 -6.55 17.29 -10.78
C HIS A 28 -7.99 17.55 -11.23
N GLU A 29 -8.31 17.27 -12.49
CA GLU A 29 -9.64 17.42 -13.05
C GLU A 29 -10.67 16.44 -12.43
N ILE A 30 -10.27 15.26 -12.00
CA ILE A 30 -11.14 14.31 -11.30
C ILE A 30 -11.25 14.62 -9.80
N ARG A 31 -10.16 15.08 -9.15
CA ARG A 31 -10.21 15.46 -7.72
C ARG A 31 -11.17 16.61 -7.45
N ASN A 32 -11.24 17.60 -8.36
CA ASN A 32 -12.08 18.77 -8.19
C ASN A 32 -13.57 18.42 -8.04
N PRO A 33 -14.22 17.68 -8.96
CA PRO A 33 -15.61 17.27 -8.77
C PRO A 33 -15.79 16.32 -7.59
N LEU A 34 -14.83 15.46 -7.27
CA LEU A 34 -14.92 14.59 -6.09
C LEU A 34 -14.87 15.40 -4.78
N ALA A 35 -14.05 16.44 -4.71
CA ALA A 35 -14.01 17.34 -3.56
C ALA A 35 -15.34 18.07 -3.40
N ALA A 36 -15.95 18.55 -4.50
CA ALA A 36 -17.25 19.19 -4.48
C ALA A 36 -18.36 18.23 -4.01
N ILE A 37 -18.35 16.97 -4.48
CA ILE A 37 -19.31 15.94 -4.05
C ILE A 37 -19.13 15.64 -2.55
N ASN A 38 -17.90 15.44 -2.08
CA ASN A 38 -17.62 15.21 -0.66
C ASN A 38 -18.08 16.37 0.23
N TYR A 39 -17.85 17.61 -0.22
CA TYR A 39 -18.32 18.80 0.49
C TYR A 39 -19.85 18.87 0.55
N ALA A 40 -20.53 18.60 -0.57
CA ALA A 40 -21.99 18.54 -0.60
C ALA A 40 -22.55 17.45 0.33
N VAL A 41 -21.94 16.26 0.35
CA VAL A 41 -22.31 15.19 1.29
C VAL A 41 -22.12 15.61 2.74
N GLN A 42 -21.00 16.27 3.07
CA GLN A 42 -20.75 16.78 4.41
C GLN A 42 -21.81 17.81 4.85
N LEU A 43 -22.15 18.77 3.99
CA LEU A 43 -23.19 19.75 4.29
C LEU A 43 -24.55 19.09 4.49
N LEU A 44 -24.86 18.04 3.73
CA LEU A 44 -26.08 17.29 3.90
C LEU A 44 -26.07 16.51 5.24
N GLU A 45 -24.94 15.88 5.63
CA GLU A 45 -24.78 15.18 6.92
C GLU A 45 -24.96 16.11 8.13
N GLU A 46 -24.59 17.40 7.99
CA GLU A 46 -24.79 18.43 9.03
C GLU A 46 -26.24 18.92 9.13
N GLY A 47 -27.06 18.65 8.11
CA GLY A 47 -28.47 19.06 8.07
C GLY A 47 -29.36 18.24 8.99
N THR A 48 -30.42 18.87 9.51
CA THR A 48 -31.47 18.20 10.30
C THR A 48 -32.60 17.72 9.39
N GLY A 49 -33.02 16.45 9.53
CA GLY A 49 -34.22 15.95 8.83
C GLY A 49 -33.99 14.71 7.95
N PHE A 50 -32.79 14.19 7.89
CA PHE A 50 -32.51 12.96 7.17
C PHE A 50 -32.95 11.72 7.96
N ASN A 51 -33.67 10.83 7.26
CA ASN A 51 -34.01 9.52 7.80
C ASN A 51 -32.78 8.56 7.71
N GLU A 52 -32.90 7.37 8.27
CA GLU A 52 -31.81 6.39 8.30
C GLU A 52 -31.41 5.90 6.90
N SER A 53 -32.38 5.83 5.97
CA SER A 53 -32.12 5.48 4.57
C SER A 53 -31.30 6.55 3.85
N ASP A 54 -31.60 7.82 4.08
CA ASP A 54 -30.85 8.94 3.49
C ASP A 54 -29.41 8.96 4.01
N ARG A 55 -29.21 8.76 5.31
CA ARG A 55 -27.87 8.68 5.91
C ARG A 55 -27.05 7.53 5.32
N ARG A 56 -27.70 6.39 5.06
CA ARG A 56 -27.04 5.26 4.41
C ARG A 56 -26.63 5.60 2.96
N LEU A 57 -27.44 6.33 2.21
CA LEU A 57 -27.11 6.77 0.86
C LEU A 57 -25.93 7.76 0.87
N LEU A 58 -25.92 8.73 1.78
CA LEU A 58 -24.80 9.66 1.96
C LEU A 58 -23.51 8.92 2.28
N GLN A 59 -23.56 7.93 3.16
CA GLN A 59 -22.41 7.09 3.49
C GLN A 59 -21.89 6.33 2.26
N ILE A 60 -22.77 5.78 1.42
CA ILE A 60 -22.39 5.11 0.17
C ILE A 60 -21.71 6.08 -0.79
N ILE A 61 -22.26 7.28 -0.97
CA ILE A 61 -21.67 8.30 -1.85
C ILE A 61 -20.27 8.67 -1.36
N ARG A 62 -20.12 8.93 -0.06
CA ARG A 62 -18.81 9.22 0.56
C ARG A 62 -17.79 8.10 0.34
N GLN A 63 -18.20 6.85 0.52
CA GLN A 63 -17.34 5.69 0.27
C GLN A 63 -16.92 5.60 -1.21
N GLN A 64 -17.83 5.87 -2.15
CA GLN A 64 -17.50 5.86 -3.58
C GLN A 64 -16.55 7.02 -3.96
N CYS A 65 -16.72 8.20 -3.39
CA CYS A 65 -15.80 9.32 -3.59
C CYS A 65 -14.38 8.99 -3.07
N GLN A 66 -14.29 8.41 -1.87
CA GLN A 66 -13.01 7.99 -1.29
C GLN A 66 -12.34 6.90 -2.15
N ARG A 67 -13.14 5.94 -2.64
CA ARG A 67 -12.66 4.89 -3.54
C ARG A 67 -12.12 5.47 -4.85
N THR A 68 -12.85 6.40 -5.47
CA THR A 68 -12.44 7.03 -6.73
C THR A 68 -11.16 7.86 -6.54
N ASN A 69 -11.06 8.61 -5.43
CA ASN A 69 -9.81 9.28 -5.06
C ASN A 69 -8.64 8.30 -4.91
N GLY A 70 -8.86 7.17 -4.25
CA GLY A 70 -7.84 6.12 -4.12
C GLY A 70 -7.37 5.57 -5.47
N ILE A 71 -8.28 5.42 -6.45
CA ILE A 71 -7.93 5.01 -7.81
C ILE A 71 -7.08 6.09 -8.50
N VAL A 72 -7.50 7.35 -8.40
CA VAL A 72 -6.78 8.50 -8.97
C VAL A 72 -5.37 8.61 -8.41
N GLU A 73 -5.21 8.54 -7.08
CA GLU A 73 -3.90 8.54 -6.43
C GLU A 73 -3.04 7.36 -6.88
N SER A 74 -3.65 6.19 -7.03
CA SER A 74 -2.98 4.98 -7.47
C SER A 74 -2.47 5.11 -8.90
N VAL A 75 -3.28 5.66 -9.80
CA VAL A 75 -2.90 5.93 -11.20
C VAL A 75 -1.82 7.00 -11.28
N LEU A 76 -1.91 8.05 -10.46
CA LEU A 76 -0.88 9.10 -10.35
C LEU A 76 0.45 8.56 -9.83
N GLY A 77 0.42 7.70 -8.82
CA GLY A 77 1.62 7.04 -8.30
C GLY A 77 2.35 6.21 -9.37
N LEU A 78 1.57 5.60 -10.29
CA LEU A 78 2.12 4.89 -11.45
C LEU A 78 2.69 5.83 -12.51
N ALA A 79 2.03 6.98 -12.70
CA ALA A 79 2.39 7.99 -13.69
C ALA A 79 3.60 8.82 -13.29
N ARG A 80 3.70 9.14 -12.03
CA ARG A 80 4.87 9.74 -11.42
C ARG A 80 5.88 8.61 -11.21
N ARG A 81 6.66 8.30 -12.22
CA ARG A 81 8.00 7.71 -12.00
C ARG A 81 8.83 8.78 -11.27
N GLU A 82 8.42 9.15 -10.05
CA GLU A 82 9.28 9.95 -9.19
C GLU A 82 10.55 9.12 -9.02
N ARG A 83 11.64 9.64 -9.56
CA ARG A 83 12.95 9.03 -9.33
C ARG A 83 13.10 8.96 -7.82
N ALA A 84 13.25 7.75 -7.29
CA ALA A 84 13.56 7.59 -5.88
C ALA A 84 14.77 8.48 -5.56
N THR A 85 14.72 9.16 -4.44
CA THR A 85 15.85 9.87 -3.84
C THR A 85 16.30 9.10 -2.60
N PRO A 86 17.05 7.98 -2.80
CA PRO A 86 17.44 7.13 -1.68
C PRO A 86 18.36 7.87 -0.72
N GLU A 87 18.09 7.73 0.56
CA GLU A 87 18.88 8.24 1.66
C GLU A 87 19.18 7.12 2.66
N ASN A 88 20.14 7.31 3.54
CA ASN A 88 20.40 6.35 4.62
C ASN A 88 19.33 6.51 5.69
N VAL A 89 18.47 5.51 5.84
CA VAL A 89 17.35 5.49 6.79
C VAL A 89 17.62 4.46 7.88
N ASP A 90 17.52 4.86 9.14
CA ASP A 90 17.43 3.92 10.25
C ASP A 90 16.01 3.33 10.31
N LEU A 91 15.89 2.09 9.86
CA LEU A 91 14.59 1.42 9.77
C LEU A 91 13.95 1.16 11.14
N ALA A 92 14.76 0.99 12.20
CA ALA A 92 14.24 0.80 13.54
C ALA A 92 13.52 2.09 14.04
N ALA A 93 14.15 3.23 13.88
CA ALA A 93 13.56 4.53 14.21
C ALA A 93 12.37 4.85 13.28
N PHE A 94 12.52 4.57 11.98
CA PHE A 94 11.49 4.82 10.98
C PHE A 94 10.20 4.03 11.27
N VAL A 95 10.29 2.71 11.50
CA VAL A 95 9.12 1.85 11.74
C VAL A 95 8.42 2.21 13.05
N ARG A 96 9.18 2.57 14.11
CA ARG A 96 8.55 3.06 15.36
C ARG A 96 7.74 4.33 15.13
N ARG A 97 8.31 5.30 14.41
CA ARG A 97 7.62 6.55 14.06
C ARG A 97 6.41 6.29 13.17
N PHE A 98 6.55 5.48 12.13
CA PHE A 98 5.46 5.09 11.23
C PHE A 98 4.29 4.49 12.00
N VAL A 99 4.54 3.52 12.90
CA VAL A 99 3.48 2.88 13.70
C VAL A 99 2.77 3.89 14.61
N LEU A 100 3.52 4.84 15.20
CA LEU A 100 2.94 5.88 16.04
C LEU A 100 2.02 6.81 15.22
N GLU A 101 2.51 7.31 14.09
CA GLU A 101 1.76 8.20 13.19
C GLU A 101 0.53 7.50 12.61
N TYR A 102 0.66 6.24 12.19
CA TYR A 102 -0.45 5.45 11.67
C TYR A 102 -1.57 5.26 12.72
N LYS A 103 -1.21 4.98 13.97
CA LYS A 103 -2.17 4.87 15.09
C LYS A 103 -2.87 6.17 15.40
N GLN A 104 -2.21 7.31 15.25
CA GLN A 104 -2.81 8.64 15.46
C GLN A 104 -3.78 9.02 14.34
N GLY A 105 -3.49 8.60 13.10
CA GLY A 105 -4.30 8.92 11.92
C GLY A 105 -5.48 7.98 11.67
N GLN A 106 -5.58 6.86 12.38
CA GLN A 106 -6.60 5.82 12.16
C GLN A 106 -7.19 5.33 13.48
N THR A 107 -8.50 5.20 13.53
CA THR A 107 -9.18 4.54 14.66
C THR A 107 -9.05 3.03 14.52
N LEU A 108 -8.19 2.41 15.31
CA LEU A 108 -7.93 0.96 15.25
C LEU A 108 -8.95 0.12 16.02
N GLU A 109 -9.84 0.78 16.83
CA GLU A 109 -10.78 0.08 17.69
C GLU A 109 -10.10 -1.04 18.52
N THR A 110 -10.32 -2.30 18.11
CA THR A 110 -9.75 -3.48 18.75
C THR A 110 -8.53 -4.05 18.02
N ASP A 111 -8.24 -3.58 16.80
CA ASP A 111 -7.08 -4.01 16.03
C ASP A 111 -5.76 -3.50 16.64
N SER A 112 -4.66 -4.19 16.37
CA SER A 112 -3.35 -3.74 16.85
C SER A 112 -2.27 -3.79 15.78
N ILE A 113 -1.34 -2.85 15.89
CA ILE A 113 -0.12 -2.77 15.09
C ILE A 113 1.06 -2.66 16.07
N GLU A 114 2.02 -3.56 15.96
CA GLU A 114 3.17 -3.62 16.86
C GLU A 114 4.50 -3.70 16.09
N PRO A 115 5.49 -2.86 16.41
CA PRO A 115 6.84 -3.03 15.88
C PRO A 115 7.57 -4.12 16.68
N ILE A 116 8.27 -5.02 15.98
CA ILE A 116 9.18 -6.01 16.57
C ILE A 116 10.59 -5.64 16.09
N ILE A 117 11.36 -5.03 16.96
CA ILE A 117 12.67 -4.48 16.66
C ILE A 117 13.64 -4.95 17.74
N ASN A 118 14.50 -5.88 17.38
CA ASN A 118 15.50 -6.44 18.29
C ASN A 118 16.84 -5.68 18.21
N ASP A 119 17.13 -5.12 17.03
CA ASP A 119 18.37 -4.39 16.79
C ASP A 119 18.21 -2.90 17.08
N THR A 120 19.22 -2.28 17.64
CA THR A 120 19.20 -0.85 17.99
C THR A 120 19.20 0.07 16.78
N SER A 121 19.86 -0.36 15.69
CA SER A 121 19.93 0.37 14.42
C SER A 121 20.04 -0.62 13.26
N VAL A 122 19.21 -0.45 12.24
CA VAL A 122 19.25 -1.21 10.98
C VAL A 122 19.20 -0.19 9.86
N LEU A 123 20.32 0.04 9.18
CA LEU A 123 20.41 1.02 8.12
C LEU A 123 20.07 0.44 6.76
N ALA A 124 19.29 1.17 5.98
CA ALA A 124 19.00 0.87 4.58
C ALA A 124 19.07 2.13 3.72
N GLN A 125 19.36 1.94 2.43
CA GLN A 125 19.32 3.01 1.44
C GLN A 125 17.97 2.97 0.72
N VAL A 126 17.12 3.96 1.01
CA VAL A 126 15.73 4.00 0.51
C VAL A 126 15.19 5.42 0.55
N ASP A 127 14.30 5.75 -0.38
CA ASP A 127 13.48 6.96 -0.29
C ASP A 127 12.45 6.79 0.84
N SER A 128 12.53 7.67 1.85
CA SER A 128 11.69 7.59 3.05
C SER A 128 10.19 7.76 2.76
N LYS A 129 9.82 8.57 1.74
CA LYS A 129 8.43 8.75 1.32
C LYS A 129 7.88 7.49 0.64
N HIS A 130 8.67 6.88 -0.24
CA HIS A 130 8.32 5.62 -0.88
C HIS A 130 8.16 4.51 0.17
N LEU A 131 9.08 4.42 1.12
CA LEU A 131 8.99 3.44 2.21
C LEU A 131 7.72 3.62 3.03
N TYR A 132 7.38 4.87 3.39
CA TYR A 132 6.16 5.20 4.11
C TYR A 132 4.91 4.73 3.35
N GLN A 133 4.85 5.00 2.04
CA GLN A 133 3.74 4.61 1.18
C GLN A 133 3.62 3.08 1.06
N VAL A 134 4.74 2.37 0.88
CA VAL A 134 4.77 0.90 0.84
C VAL A 134 4.24 0.32 2.16
N LEU A 135 4.74 0.78 3.30
CA LEU A 135 4.28 0.29 4.60
C LEU A 135 2.81 0.59 4.84
N THR A 136 2.32 1.76 4.42
CA THR A 136 0.90 2.12 4.52
C THR A 136 0.02 1.12 3.76
N VAL A 137 0.38 0.77 2.53
CA VAL A 137 -0.36 -0.23 1.73
C VAL A 137 -0.35 -1.59 2.41
N LEU A 138 0.81 -2.05 2.88
CA LEU A 138 0.95 -3.37 3.49
C LEU A 138 0.21 -3.48 4.82
N VAL A 139 0.32 -2.46 5.67
CA VAL A 139 -0.38 -2.42 6.97
C VAL A 139 -1.90 -2.32 6.77
N HIS A 140 -2.35 -1.49 5.81
CA HIS A 140 -3.77 -1.40 5.49
C HIS A 140 -4.33 -2.76 5.03
N ASN A 141 -3.61 -3.47 4.17
CA ASN A 141 -3.99 -4.81 3.73
C ASN A 141 -4.00 -5.81 4.90
N ALA A 142 -2.98 -5.78 5.76
CA ALA A 142 -2.88 -6.64 6.92
C ALA A 142 -4.01 -6.41 7.94
N LEU A 143 -4.43 -5.16 8.16
CA LEU A 143 -5.61 -4.85 8.98
C LEU A 143 -6.91 -5.31 8.34
N LYS A 144 -7.05 -5.10 7.02
CA LYS A 144 -8.27 -5.45 6.29
C LYS A 144 -8.49 -6.96 6.17
N TYR A 145 -7.43 -7.72 5.85
CA TYR A 145 -7.51 -9.15 5.56
C TYR A 145 -6.98 -10.04 6.69
N GLY A 146 -6.37 -9.44 7.72
CA GLY A 146 -5.81 -10.15 8.87
C GLY A 146 -6.81 -10.52 9.96
N ARG A 147 -8.11 -10.32 9.74
CA ARG A 147 -9.18 -10.71 10.67
C ARG A 147 -9.65 -12.13 10.37
N ILE A 148 -9.95 -12.90 11.43
CA ILE A 148 -10.60 -14.21 11.34
C ILE A 148 -11.95 -14.12 12.06
N GLY A 149 -13.04 -14.11 11.30
CA GLY A 149 -14.38 -13.90 11.84
C GLY A 149 -14.49 -12.57 12.59
N GLN A 150 -14.84 -12.62 13.86
CA GLN A 150 -14.97 -11.45 14.75
C GLN A 150 -13.66 -11.08 15.48
N GLN A 151 -12.57 -11.83 15.24
CA GLN A 151 -11.31 -11.56 15.94
C GLN A 151 -10.62 -10.34 15.34
N PRO A 152 -10.05 -9.45 16.18
CA PRO A 152 -9.35 -8.27 15.70
C PRO A 152 -8.07 -8.64 14.95
N ALA A 153 -7.71 -7.81 13.96
CA ALA A 153 -6.47 -7.95 13.24
C ALA A 153 -5.27 -7.68 14.16
N ARG A 154 -4.24 -8.50 14.04
CA ARG A 154 -2.98 -8.39 14.79
C ARG A 154 -1.84 -8.27 13.80
N VAL A 155 -1.38 -7.04 13.57
CA VAL A 155 -0.34 -6.71 12.60
C VAL A 155 0.99 -6.50 13.32
N ARG A 156 2.06 -7.11 12.82
CA ARG A 156 3.41 -6.96 13.34
C ARG A 156 4.37 -6.53 12.24
N LEU A 157 5.17 -5.52 12.53
CA LEU A 157 6.25 -5.06 11.66
C LEU A 157 7.58 -5.46 12.28
N ARG A 158 8.24 -6.46 11.72
CA ARG A 158 9.56 -6.92 12.18
C ARG A 158 10.64 -6.27 11.33
N VAL A 159 11.64 -5.68 12.00
CA VAL A 159 12.85 -5.14 11.37
C VAL A 159 14.03 -6.03 11.75
N ALA A 160 14.84 -6.42 10.78
CA ALA A 160 16.03 -7.23 10.99
C ALA A 160 17.11 -6.88 9.97
N GLN A 161 18.38 -7.03 10.39
CA GLN A 161 19.54 -7.01 9.48
C GLN A 161 19.76 -8.42 8.92
N HIS A 162 20.02 -8.50 7.63
CA HIS A 162 20.38 -9.76 6.99
C HIS A 162 21.57 -9.57 6.06
N GLU A 163 22.75 -9.97 6.49
CA GLU A 163 24.02 -9.79 5.76
C GLU A 163 24.23 -8.34 5.29
N ARG A 164 24.11 -8.08 3.98
CA ARG A 164 24.27 -6.76 3.36
C ARG A 164 22.95 -6.05 3.07
N SER A 165 21.83 -6.63 3.48
CA SER A 165 20.49 -6.08 3.26
C SER A 165 19.75 -5.92 4.57
N ALA A 166 18.82 -5.00 4.58
CA ALA A 166 17.87 -4.83 5.68
C ALA A 166 16.50 -5.38 5.28
N VAL A 167 15.78 -5.93 6.24
CA VAL A 167 14.49 -6.59 5.99
C VAL A 167 13.42 -5.97 6.88
N ILE A 168 12.26 -5.69 6.27
CA ILE A 168 11.03 -5.40 7.01
C ILE A 168 9.99 -6.46 6.63
N ASP A 169 9.48 -7.18 7.63
CA ASP A 169 8.36 -8.10 7.47
C ASP A 169 7.08 -7.46 8.04
N VAL A 170 6.04 -7.35 7.22
CA VAL A 170 4.69 -6.99 7.66
C VAL A 170 3.88 -8.28 7.73
N MET A 171 3.50 -8.65 8.95
CA MET A 171 2.85 -9.94 9.24
C MET A 171 1.47 -9.73 9.84
N ASP A 172 0.50 -10.53 9.42
CA ASP A 172 -0.82 -10.65 10.05
C ASP A 172 -1.08 -12.09 10.53
N ARG A 173 -2.22 -12.26 11.22
CA ARG A 173 -2.71 -13.57 11.71
C ARG A 173 -4.01 -13.98 11.04
N GLY A 174 -4.27 -13.48 9.84
CA GLY A 174 -5.47 -13.79 9.08
C GLY A 174 -5.51 -15.23 8.53
N PRO A 175 -6.45 -15.52 7.63
CA PRO A 175 -6.60 -16.86 7.05
C PRO A 175 -5.47 -17.22 6.08
N GLY A 176 -4.57 -16.28 5.78
CA GLY A 176 -3.54 -16.46 4.75
C GLY A 176 -4.10 -16.21 3.34
N ILE A 177 -3.24 -16.45 2.35
CA ILE A 177 -3.56 -16.21 0.94
C ILE A 177 -3.41 -17.53 0.17
N PRO A 178 -4.48 -18.00 -0.52
CA PRO A 178 -4.41 -19.21 -1.34
C PRO A 178 -3.35 -19.11 -2.43
N GLU A 179 -2.70 -20.21 -2.78
CA GLU A 179 -1.61 -20.25 -3.77
C GLU A 179 -2.05 -19.69 -5.14
N SER A 180 -3.28 -19.99 -5.57
CA SER A 180 -3.86 -19.47 -6.81
C SER A 180 -3.99 -17.94 -6.82
N VAL A 181 -4.19 -17.33 -5.65
CA VAL A 181 -4.26 -15.88 -5.46
C VAL A 181 -2.85 -15.31 -5.33
N ALA A 182 -1.96 -15.99 -4.60
CA ALA A 182 -0.59 -15.54 -4.34
C ALA A 182 0.20 -15.25 -5.63
N ALA A 183 0.02 -16.10 -6.65
CA ALA A 183 0.64 -15.92 -7.97
C ALA A 183 0.21 -14.62 -8.70
N GLN A 184 -0.90 -14.02 -8.29
CA GLN A 184 -1.49 -12.85 -8.94
C GLN A 184 -1.48 -11.58 -8.09
N LEU A 185 -1.04 -11.65 -6.82
CA LEU A 185 -1.11 -10.55 -5.83
C LEU A 185 -0.56 -9.21 -6.33
N PHE A 186 0.47 -9.26 -7.14
CA PHE A 186 1.17 -8.08 -7.63
C PHE A 186 0.78 -7.71 -9.07
N ARG A 187 -0.24 -8.32 -9.64
CA ARG A 187 -0.78 -7.89 -10.94
C ARG A 187 -1.63 -6.64 -10.78
N PRO A 188 -1.50 -5.65 -11.66
CA PRO A 188 -2.34 -4.46 -11.62
C PRO A 188 -3.82 -4.85 -11.78
N PHE A 189 -4.69 -4.17 -11.04
CA PHE A 189 -6.15 -4.38 -11.01
C PHE A 189 -6.62 -5.74 -10.46
N PHE A 190 -5.72 -6.59 -10.00
CA PHE A 190 -6.08 -7.85 -9.35
C PHE A 190 -6.54 -7.60 -7.91
N THR A 191 -7.76 -8.01 -7.60
CA THR A 191 -8.34 -7.89 -6.24
C THR A 191 -9.37 -8.99 -6.00
N THR A 192 -9.41 -9.49 -4.78
CA THR A 192 -10.46 -10.40 -4.27
C THR A 192 -11.55 -9.65 -3.50
N SER A 193 -11.41 -8.34 -3.33
CA SER A 193 -12.37 -7.49 -2.61
C SER A 193 -13.23 -6.72 -3.59
N GLU A 194 -14.55 -6.71 -3.40
CA GLU A 194 -15.51 -5.92 -4.19
C GLU A 194 -15.20 -4.42 -4.19
N HIS A 195 -14.57 -3.93 -3.13
CA HIS A 195 -14.23 -2.51 -2.95
C HIS A 195 -12.74 -2.21 -3.13
N GLY A 196 -11.94 -3.20 -3.53
CA GLY A 196 -10.51 -3.04 -3.78
C GLY A 196 -10.25 -2.48 -5.18
N THR A 197 -9.22 -1.64 -5.33
CA THR A 197 -8.76 -1.16 -6.64
C THR A 197 -7.84 -2.16 -7.35
N GLY A 198 -7.23 -3.08 -6.60
CA GLY A 198 -6.23 -4.01 -7.10
C GLY A 198 -4.90 -3.34 -7.50
N LEU A 199 -4.68 -2.07 -7.13
CA LEU A 199 -3.48 -1.33 -7.48
C LEU A 199 -2.47 -1.20 -6.33
N GLY A 200 -2.91 -1.33 -5.08
CA GLY A 200 -2.06 -1.06 -3.92
C GLY A 200 -0.77 -1.89 -3.90
N LEU A 201 -0.86 -3.22 -3.95
CA LEU A 201 0.32 -4.10 -3.94
C LEU A 201 1.19 -3.95 -5.20
N TYR A 202 0.57 -3.68 -6.35
CA TYR A 202 1.32 -3.39 -7.57
C TYR A 202 2.18 -2.12 -7.39
N ILE A 203 1.59 -1.03 -6.89
CA ILE A 203 2.32 0.23 -6.63
C ILE A 203 3.41 0.02 -5.58
N ALA A 204 3.10 -0.66 -4.48
CA ALA A 204 4.10 -0.96 -3.47
C ALA A 204 5.32 -1.69 -4.05
N ARG A 205 5.10 -2.64 -4.98
CA ARG A 205 6.18 -3.35 -5.66
C ARG A 205 6.97 -2.45 -6.62
N GLU A 206 6.29 -1.56 -7.35
CA GLU A 206 6.99 -0.62 -8.25
C GLU A 206 7.82 0.41 -7.46
N LEU A 207 7.33 0.92 -6.33
CA LEU A 207 8.09 1.77 -5.42
C LEU A 207 9.32 1.05 -4.84
N CYS A 208 9.17 -0.23 -4.46
CA CYS A 208 10.30 -1.05 -4.05
C CYS A 208 11.35 -1.16 -5.18
N ARG A 209 10.93 -1.46 -6.41
CA ARG A 209 11.81 -1.54 -7.58
C ARG A 209 12.55 -0.23 -7.86
N ALA A 210 11.87 0.91 -7.73
CA ALA A 210 12.49 2.24 -7.88
C ALA A 210 13.62 2.49 -6.85
N ASN A 211 13.55 1.83 -5.70
CA ASN A 211 14.55 1.86 -4.63
C ASN A 211 15.53 0.68 -4.66
N GLN A 212 15.56 -0.11 -5.75
CA GLN A 212 16.34 -1.36 -5.84
C GLN A 212 16.02 -2.36 -4.70
N ALA A 213 14.86 -2.21 -4.11
CA ALA A 213 14.32 -3.09 -3.10
C ALA A 213 13.43 -4.17 -3.72
N ARG A 214 13.18 -5.24 -2.98
CA ARG A 214 12.30 -6.33 -3.38
C ARG A 214 11.15 -6.46 -2.40
N LEU A 215 9.95 -6.71 -2.92
CA LEU A 215 8.76 -7.01 -2.17
C LEU A 215 8.24 -8.38 -2.55
N ASP A 216 8.22 -9.29 -1.59
CA ASP A 216 7.79 -10.68 -1.74
C ASP A 216 6.66 -11.02 -0.77
N TYR A 217 5.79 -11.92 -1.17
CA TYR A 217 4.86 -12.61 -0.28
C TYR A 217 5.50 -13.92 0.21
N ILE A 218 5.50 -14.15 1.50
CA ILE A 218 6.01 -15.36 2.14
C ILE A 218 4.82 -16.10 2.76
N PRO A 219 4.48 -17.31 2.25
CA PRO A 219 3.42 -18.11 2.85
C PRO A 219 3.76 -18.47 4.31
N VAL A 220 2.76 -18.37 5.18
CA VAL A 220 2.90 -18.74 6.60
C VAL A 220 2.14 -20.06 6.85
N PRO A 221 2.80 -21.18 7.10
CA PRO A 221 2.13 -22.49 7.22
C PRO A 221 1.09 -22.58 8.34
N ALA A 222 1.27 -21.79 9.40
CA ALA A 222 0.35 -21.74 10.55
C ALA A 222 -0.85 -20.78 10.36
N GLY A 223 -1.06 -20.26 9.15
CA GLY A 223 -2.02 -19.20 8.87
C GLY A 223 -1.42 -17.80 9.01
N GLY A 224 -2.11 -16.80 8.47
CA GLY A 224 -1.62 -15.44 8.35
C GLY A 224 -0.89 -15.19 7.04
N SER A 225 -0.45 -13.95 6.86
CA SER A 225 0.34 -13.51 5.70
C SER A 225 1.60 -12.80 6.16
N CYS A 226 2.66 -12.90 5.34
CA CYS A 226 3.88 -12.16 5.53
C CYS A 226 4.28 -11.50 4.22
N PHE A 227 4.37 -10.17 4.22
CA PHE A 227 4.97 -9.42 3.13
C PHE A 227 6.36 -8.96 3.55
N ARG A 228 7.38 -9.37 2.79
CA ARG A 228 8.78 -9.09 3.08
C ARG A 228 9.33 -8.06 2.13
N LEU A 229 9.83 -6.95 2.70
CA LEU A 229 10.67 -5.98 2.01
C LEU A 229 12.13 -6.33 2.26
N VAL A 230 12.89 -6.46 1.18
CA VAL A 230 14.35 -6.56 1.24
C VAL A 230 14.92 -5.29 0.66
N LEU A 231 15.61 -4.52 1.48
CA LEU A 231 16.13 -3.20 1.18
C LEU A 231 17.66 -3.25 1.06
N PRO A 232 18.27 -2.50 0.11
CA PRO A 232 19.72 -2.42 0.01
C PRO A 232 20.32 -1.78 1.28
N GLY A 233 21.43 -2.33 1.74
CA GLY A 233 22.19 -1.75 2.85
C GLY A 233 22.91 -0.46 2.46
N PRO A 234 23.46 0.30 3.43
CA PRO A 234 24.01 1.64 3.22
C PRO A 234 25.25 1.69 2.31
N HIS A 235 25.88 0.56 2.04
CA HIS A 235 27.10 0.47 1.22
C HIS A 235 26.87 -0.26 -0.11
N THR A 236 25.65 -0.46 -0.52
CA THR A 236 25.35 -1.05 -1.82
C THR A 236 25.62 0.01 -2.88
N LEU A 237 26.75 -0.11 -3.62
CA LEU A 237 27.06 0.76 -4.74
C LEU A 237 25.94 0.62 -5.77
N LEU A 238 25.21 1.70 -6.01
CA LEU A 238 24.24 1.77 -7.09
C LEU A 238 25.04 1.71 -8.41
N PRO A 239 24.80 0.76 -9.32
CA PRO A 239 25.34 0.87 -10.67
C PRO A 239 24.78 2.14 -11.30
N THR A 240 25.70 3.01 -11.75
CA THR A 240 25.43 4.26 -12.47
C THR A 240 24.76 3.99 -13.81
#